data_429be568615abfcb08315a7379847387
#
_entry.id   429be568615abfcb08315a7379847387
#
_cell.length_a   1.000
_cell.length_b   1.000
_cell.length_c   1.000
_cell.angle_alpha   90.00
_cell.angle_beta   90.00
_cell.angle_gamma   90.00
#
_symmetry.space_group_name_H-M   'P 1'
#
loop_
_entity.id
_entity.type
_entity.pdbx_description
1 polymer ?
#
loop_
_entity_poly.entity_id
_entity_poly.type
_entity_poly.pdbx_seq_one_letter_code
_entity_poly.pdbx_strand_id
1 'polypeptide(L)'
;MHQLTHCFREQARSHIDRVPTGKYRAISQGLSMPQPFIFRTIDLDGQTIRTAVRPGKPHLTPLLIFNGIGANLELVFPFVQALDPDLEVIAFDVPGVGGSSTPKRPYRFPGLAKLTARMLDYLDYGQVNAVGVSWGGALAQQFAYDYPERCKKLILAATAAGAFMVPGKPKVLWLMASPRRYIQPSHVVRIAPMIYGGSFRRDSKLAAEHASKVRSAGKLGYYWQLFAGLGWTSIHWLHKIRQPTLVLAGDDDPLIPLINMRMLAWRIPNAQLHIIDDGHLFLITRAEAVAPIIMKFLEEERLRAVIHPRPAV
;
A
#
# COMPACT_ATOMS: atom_id res chain seq x y z
N MET A 1 -22.41 4.31 -27.32
CA MET A 1 -21.19 3.56 -27.02
C MET A 1 -19.90 4.19 -27.60
N HIS A 2 -19.91 4.81 -28.80
CA HIS A 2 -18.72 5.43 -29.39
C HIS A 2 -18.21 6.69 -28.71
N GLN A 3 -19.04 7.48 -28.06
CA GLN A 3 -18.61 8.71 -27.36
C GLN A 3 -17.89 8.46 -26.02
N LEU A 4 -18.22 7.38 -25.32
CA LEU A 4 -17.53 7.00 -24.06
C LEU A 4 -16.08 6.54 -24.31
N THR A 5 -15.81 5.88 -25.42
CA THR A 5 -14.46 5.42 -25.79
C THR A 5 -13.51 6.57 -26.19
N HIS A 6 -14.04 7.68 -26.69
CA HIS A 6 -13.21 8.85 -27.05
C HIS A 6 -12.78 9.66 -25.83
N CYS A 7 -13.67 9.85 -24.85
CA CYS A 7 -13.37 10.56 -23.59
C CYS A 7 -12.28 9.82 -22.76
N PHE A 8 -12.28 8.49 -22.78
CA PHE A 8 -11.25 7.66 -22.16
C PHE A 8 -9.86 7.83 -22.80
N ARG A 9 -9.76 8.19 -24.08
CA ARG A 9 -8.48 8.36 -24.78
C ARG A 9 -7.81 9.70 -24.56
N GLU A 10 -8.56 10.78 -24.35
CA GLU A 10 -7.97 12.12 -24.23
C GLU A 10 -7.55 12.46 -22.79
N GLN A 11 -8.30 12.10 -21.76
CA GLN A 11 -7.88 12.30 -20.36
C GLN A 11 -6.75 11.36 -19.93
N ALA A 12 -6.63 10.17 -20.54
CA ALA A 12 -5.53 9.25 -20.26
C ALA A 12 -4.19 9.67 -20.90
N ARG A 13 -4.18 10.66 -21.80
CA ARG A 13 -2.93 11.11 -22.46
C ARG A 13 -2.15 12.16 -21.68
N SER A 14 -2.70 12.80 -20.66
CA SER A 14 -2.06 13.95 -20.03
C SER A 14 -1.02 13.63 -18.95
N HIS A 15 -0.94 12.41 -18.38
CA HIS A 15 0.08 12.04 -17.37
C HIS A 15 0.35 10.54 -17.31
N ILE A 16 0.81 9.93 -18.41
CA ILE A 16 1.37 8.58 -18.39
C ILE A 16 2.89 8.70 -18.54
N ASP A 17 3.59 8.89 -17.43
CA ASP A 17 5.05 8.73 -17.42
C ASP A 17 5.38 7.25 -17.29
N ARG A 18 5.93 6.66 -18.37
CA ARG A 18 6.61 5.37 -18.31
C ARG A 18 8.04 5.62 -17.83
N VAL A 19 8.42 5.03 -16.71
CA VAL A 19 9.80 5.10 -16.23
C VAL A 19 10.68 4.25 -17.16
N PRO A 20 11.64 4.85 -17.92
CA PRO A 20 12.55 4.09 -18.77
C PRO A 20 13.52 3.25 -17.94
N THR A 21 13.94 2.11 -18.46
CA THR A 21 15.01 1.25 -17.93
C THR A 21 16.40 1.90 -18.09
N GLY A 22 16.56 3.16 -17.72
CA GLY A 22 17.81 3.90 -17.76
C GLY A 22 18.58 3.82 -16.45
N LYS A 23 19.88 3.52 -16.51
CA LYS A 23 20.82 3.50 -15.41
C LYS A 23 20.78 4.82 -14.62
N TYR A 24 20.15 4.82 -13.46
CA TYR A 24 20.26 5.94 -12.52
C TYR A 24 21.65 5.88 -11.87
N ARG A 25 22.45 6.92 -12.11
CA ARG A 25 23.72 7.16 -11.43
C ARG A 25 23.40 7.49 -9.97
N ALA A 26 23.85 6.65 -9.04
CA ALA A 26 23.78 6.91 -7.62
C ALA A 26 24.52 8.23 -7.32
N ILE A 27 23.79 9.21 -6.80
CA ILE A 27 24.38 10.40 -6.17
C ILE A 27 24.76 9.92 -4.76
N SER A 28 26.05 9.74 -4.52
CA SER A 28 26.64 9.44 -3.22
C SER A 28 26.52 10.67 -2.31
N GLN A 29 25.38 10.81 -1.62
CA GLN A 29 25.30 11.60 -0.40
C GLN A 29 25.48 10.63 0.77
N GLY A 30 26.31 11.03 1.75
CA GLY A 30 26.80 10.20 2.86
C GLY A 30 25.74 9.27 3.45
N LEU A 31 26.02 7.97 3.41
CA LEU A 31 25.18 6.89 3.95
C LEU A 31 24.95 7.13 5.45
N SER A 32 23.87 7.77 5.80
CA SER A 32 23.32 7.70 7.15
C SER A 32 22.91 6.24 7.40
N MET A 33 23.37 5.67 8.51
CA MET A 33 22.97 4.32 8.94
C MET A 33 21.44 4.25 8.98
N PRO A 34 20.82 3.15 8.48
CA PRO A 34 19.37 3.02 8.50
C PRO A 34 18.86 3.18 9.93
N GLN A 35 17.96 4.13 10.16
CA GLN A 35 17.34 4.34 11.48
C GLN A 35 16.66 3.05 11.93
N PRO A 36 16.93 2.53 13.14
CA PRO A 36 16.32 1.30 13.60
C PRO A 36 14.81 1.51 13.83
N PHE A 37 14.02 0.49 13.52
CA PHE A 37 12.62 0.47 13.88
C PHE A 37 12.43 0.32 15.39
N ILE A 38 11.57 1.12 15.96
CA ILE A 38 11.10 1.02 17.35
C ILE A 38 9.83 0.20 17.35
N PHE A 39 9.91 -1.03 17.88
CA PHE A 39 8.76 -1.92 17.99
C PHE A 39 8.00 -1.66 19.28
N ARG A 40 6.68 -1.61 19.20
CA ARG A 40 5.79 -1.52 20.36
C ARG A 40 4.63 -2.47 20.20
N THR A 41 4.16 -2.99 21.32
CA THR A 41 2.89 -3.72 21.41
C THR A 41 1.95 -2.89 22.26
N ILE A 42 0.82 -2.52 21.67
CA ILE A 42 -0.19 -1.67 22.34
C ILE A 42 -1.47 -2.48 22.52
N ASP A 43 -2.22 -2.19 23.55
CA ASP A 43 -3.56 -2.73 23.78
C ASP A 43 -4.62 -1.69 23.47
N LEU A 44 -5.56 -2.06 22.62
CA LEU A 44 -6.71 -1.24 22.24
C LEU A 44 -7.99 -2.02 22.57
N ASP A 45 -8.48 -1.86 23.79
CA ASP A 45 -9.67 -2.55 24.34
C ASP A 45 -9.57 -4.08 24.26
N GLY A 46 -8.46 -4.63 24.71
CA GLY A 46 -8.18 -6.07 24.71
C GLY A 46 -7.74 -6.63 23.36
N GLN A 47 -7.60 -5.79 22.34
CA GLN A 47 -6.98 -6.15 21.06
C GLN A 47 -5.52 -5.69 21.04
N THR A 48 -4.60 -6.64 21.14
CA THR A 48 -3.16 -6.37 21.06
C THR A 48 -2.76 -6.08 19.64
N ILE A 49 -2.11 -4.93 19.39
CA ILE A 49 -1.59 -4.51 18.10
C ILE A 49 -0.08 -4.32 18.19
N ARG A 50 0.64 -5.03 17.32
CA ARG A 50 2.09 -4.82 17.15
C ARG A 50 2.33 -3.72 16.15
N THR A 51 3.12 -2.72 16.52
CA THR A 51 3.51 -1.57 15.71
C THR A 51 5.02 -1.49 15.58
N ALA A 52 5.48 -0.84 14.52
CA ALA A 52 6.87 -0.48 14.30
C ALA A 52 6.94 0.95 13.77
N VAL A 53 7.75 1.78 14.39
CA VAL A 53 7.99 3.17 13.97
C VAL A 53 9.45 3.31 13.59
N ARG A 54 9.73 3.75 12.36
CA ARG A 54 11.03 4.30 11.98
C ARG A 54 10.97 5.80 12.25
N PRO A 55 11.72 6.33 13.23
CA PRO A 55 11.72 7.76 13.54
C PRO A 55 12.13 8.60 12.33
N GLY A 56 11.62 9.81 12.27
CA GLY A 56 11.93 10.79 11.24
C GLY A 56 11.99 12.21 11.79
N LYS A 57 12.01 13.21 10.92
CA LYS A 57 12.02 14.61 11.31
C LYS A 57 10.61 15.11 11.65
N PRO A 58 10.40 15.83 12.77
CA PRO A 58 9.06 16.23 13.24
C PRO A 58 8.27 17.11 12.28
N HIS A 59 8.94 17.81 11.36
CA HIS A 59 8.27 18.71 10.40
C HIS A 59 7.73 17.98 9.16
N LEU A 60 7.99 16.68 9.01
CA LEU A 60 7.45 15.86 7.94
C LEU A 60 6.22 15.11 8.45
N THR A 61 5.13 15.13 7.67
CA THR A 61 3.96 14.32 7.98
C THR A 61 4.31 12.84 7.87
N PRO A 62 4.12 12.02 8.92
CA PRO A 62 4.48 10.61 8.92
C PRO A 62 3.78 9.81 7.82
N LEU A 63 4.41 8.73 7.36
CA LEU A 63 3.84 7.78 6.41
C LEU A 63 3.32 6.54 7.14
N LEU A 64 2.00 6.33 7.13
CA LEU A 64 1.35 5.13 7.66
C LEU A 64 1.22 4.06 6.57
N ILE A 65 1.66 2.83 6.84
CA ILE A 65 1.62 1.71 5.90
C ILE A 65 0.51 0.73 6.26
N PHE A 66 -0.40 0.50 5.30
CA PHE A 66 -1.40 -0.57 5.31
C PHE A 66 -0.91 -1.71 4.42
N ASN A 67 -0.51 -2.81 5.04
CA ASN A 67 0.11 -3.93 4.35
C ASN A 67 -0.91 -4.84 3.63
N GLY A 68 -0.43 -5.66 2.69
CA GLY A 68 -1.26 -6.61 1.95
C GLY A 68 -1.80 -7.75 2.83
N ILE A 69 -2.74 -8.54 2.28
CA ILE A 69 -3.37 -9.65 3.00
C ILE A 69 -2.33 -10.67 3.50
N GLY A 70 -2.38 -11.00 4.80
CA GLY A 70 -1.49 -11.95 5.47
C GLY A 70 -0.05 -11.47 5.65
N ALA A 71 0.28 -10.28 5.19
CA ALA A 71 1.64 -9.74 5.24
C ALA A 71 1.93 -9.13 6.62
N ASN A 72 2.97 -9.64 7.29
CA ASN A 72 3.52 -9.05 8.51
C ASN A 72 4.34 -7.78 8.20
N LEU A 73 4.52 -6.95 9.19
CA LEU A 73 5.14 -5.62 9.02
C LEU A 73 6.60 -5.67 8.50
N GLU A 74 7.34 -6.75 8.72
CA GLU A 74 8.71 -6.89 8.21
C GLU A 74 8.79 -6.97 6.68
N LEU A 75 7.70 -7.38 6.01
CA LEU A 75 7.68 -7.49 4.54
C LEU A 75 7.81 -6.14 3.82
N VAL A 76 7.47 -5.02 4.48
CA VAL A 76 7.63 -3.69 3.88
C VAL A 76 8.97 -3.02 4.17
N PHE A 77 9.83 -3.62 4.99
CA PHE A 77 11.12 -3.01 5.36
C PHE A 77 12.03 -2.69 4.17
N PRO A 78 12.17 -3.53 3.13
CA PRO A 78 12.94 -3.16 1.96
C PRO A 78 12.44 -1.87 1.29
N PHE A 79 11.13 -1.69 1.19
CA PHE A 79 10.53 -0.47 0.70
C PHE A 79 10.81 0.73 1.62
N VAL A 80 10.64 0.55 2.93
CA VAL A 80 10.89 1.62 3.91
C VAL A 80 12.36 2.04 3.92
N GLN A 81 13.30 1.11 3.71
CA GLN A 81 14.73 1.41 3.63
C GLN A 81 15.10 2.25 2.39
N ALA A 82 14.32 2.13 1.31
CA ALA A 82 14.52 2.93 0.10
C ALA A 82 13.92 4.35 0.20
N LEU A 83 13.05 4.62 1.18
CA LEU A 83 12.50 5.95 1.43
C LEU A 83 13.53 6.85 2.13
N ASP A 84 13.37 8.18 1.97
CA ASP A 84 14.17 9.16 2.69
C ASP A 84 14.25 8.80 4.20
N PRO A 85 15.44 8.71 4.80
CA PRO A 85 15.62 8.40 6.22
C PRO A 85 14.99 9.46 7.14
N ASP A 86 14.79 10.67 6.67
CA ASP A 86 14.15 11.76 7.41
C ASP A 86 12.61 11.62 7.47
N LEU A 87 11.99 10.80 6.63
CA LEU A 87 10.56 10.53 6.67
C LEU A 87 10.23 9.54 7.78
N GLU A 88 9.42 9.96 8.73
CA GLU A 88 8.89 9.03 9.75
C GLU A 88 7.92 8.03 9.13
N VAL A 89 8.07 6.75 9.47
CA VAL A 89 7.23 5.68 8.93
C VAL A 89 6.62 4.87 10.06
N ILE A 90 5.31 4.68 9.99
CA ILE A 90 4.51 3.88 10.92
C ILE A 90 4.00 2.65 10.18
N ALA A 91 4.31 1.47 10.69
CA ALA A 91 3.76 0.20 10.21
C ALA A 91 3.11 -0.56 11.37
N PHE A 92 2.14 -1.39 11.09
CA PHE A 92 1.50 -2.24 12.09
C PHE A 92 1.03 -3.56 11.48
N ASP A 93 0.95 -4.57 12.33
CA ASP A 93 0.30 -5.84 11.98
C ASP A 93 -1.20 -5.70 12.26
N VAL A 94 -2.04 -5.92 11.25
CA VAL A 94 -3.50 -5.93 11.47
C VAL A 94 -3.89 -7.09 12.39
N PRO A 95 -5.03 -7.03 13.10
CA PRO A 95 -5.48 -8.11 13.99
C PRO A 95 -5.44 -9.49 13.34
N GLY A 96 -4.75 -10.43 13.99
CA GLY A 96 -4.57 -11.82 13.51
C GLY A 96 -3.42 -12.03 12.54
N VAL A 97 -2.56 -11.02 12.32
CA VAL A 97 -1.36 -11.11 11.49
C VAL A 97 -0.12 -10.81 12.32
N GLY A 98 1.00 -11.42 11.98
CA GLY A 98 2.30 -11.16 12.59
C GLY A 98 2.26 -11.30 14.12
N GLY A 99 2.59 -10.22 14.84
CA GLY A 99 2.58 -10.18 16.29
C GLY A 99 1.31 -9.59 16.92
N SER A 100 0.29 -9.23 16.13
CA SER A 100 -1.00 -8.78 16.65
C SER A 100 -1.91 -9.94 17.02
N SER A 101 -2.64 -9.82 18.13
CA SER A 101 -3.53 -10.89 18.58
C SER A 101 -4.68 -11.14 17.60
N THR A 102 -5.10 -12.42 17.49
CA THR A 102 -6.24 -12.78 16.64
C THR A 102 -7.54 -12.45 17.34
N PRO A 103 -8.42 -11.62 16.74
CA PRO A 103 -9.69 -11.27 17.36
C PRO A 103 -10.65 -12.44 17.37
N LYS A 104 -11.51 -12.51 18.41
CA LYS A 104 -12.51 -13.56 18.58
C LYS A 104 -13.61 -13.52 17.51
N ARG A 105 -13.86 -12.35 16.90
CA ARG A 105 -14.90 -12.13 15.90
C ARG A 105 -14.29 -11.56 14.61
N PRO A 106 -14.89 -11.86 13.45
CA PRO A 106 -14.45 -11.26 12.19
C PRO A 106 -14.64 -9.74 12.22
N TYR A 107 -13.81 -9.05 11.48
CA TYR A 107 -13.86 -7.61 11.30
C TYR A 107 -14.19 -7.22 9.85
N ARG A 108 -14.53 -5.95 9.64
CA ARG A 108 -14.74 -5.32 8.35
C ARG A 108 -13.83 -4.09 8.22
N PHE A 109 -13.61 -3.59 7.01
CA PHE A 109 -12.76 -2.42 6.79
C PHE A 109 -13.14 -1.18 7.60
N PRO A 110 -14.42 -0.79 7.77
CA PRO A 110 -14.75 0.34 8.65
C PRO A 110 -14.31 0.15 10.11
N GLY A 111 -14.43 -1.07 10.63
CA GLY A 111 -13.94 -1.40 11.98
C GLY A 111 -12.41 -1.32 12.09
N LEU A 112 -11.69 -1.75 11.05
CA LEU A 112 -10.23 -1.62 10.99
C LEU A 112 -9.77 -0.17 10.81
N ALA A 113 -10.48 0.63 10.02
CA ALA A 113 -10.22 2.07 9.88
C ALA A 113 -10.39 2.78 11.23
N LYS A 114 -11.46 2.45 11.99
CA LYS A 114 -11.65 2.95 13.36
C LYS A 114 -10.53 2.50 14.30
N LEU A 115 -10.11 1.24 14.24
CA LEU A 115 -8.98 0.73 15.02
C LEU A 115 -7.69 1.49 14.69
N THR A 116 -7.44 1.76 13.40
CA THR A 116 -6.29 2.54 12.95
C THR A 116 -6.31 3.97 13.50
N ALA A 117 -7.45 4.66 13.45
CA ALA A 117 -7.58 6.00 14.02
C ALA A 117 -7.25 6.00 15.52
N ARG A 118 -7.77 5.04 16.28
CA ARG A 118 -7.47 4.89 17.72
C ARG A 118 -6.00 4.51 17.99
N MET A 119 -5.40 3.71 17.12
CA MET A 119 -3.96 3.41 17.20
C MET A 119 -3.12 4.69 17.02
N LEU A 120 -3.48 5.55 16.07
CA LEU A 120 -2.83 6.84 15.88
C LEU A 120 -3.01 7.76 17.07
N ASP A 121 -4.22 7.79 17.69
CA ASP A 121 -4.48 8.56 18.93
C ASP A 121 -3.60 8.06 20.07
N TYR A 122 -3.49 6.74 20.25
CA TYR A 122 -2.64 6.14 21.29
C TYR A 122 -1.15 6.46 21.09
N LEU A 123 -0.70 6.57 19.84
CA LEU A 123 0.68 6.88 19.47
C LEU A 123 0.94 8.40 19.35
N ASP A 124 -0.05 9.25 19.62
CA ASP A 124 -0.01 10.73 19.55
C ASP A 124 0.26 11.27 18.12
N TYR A 125 -0.33 10.61 17.11
CA TYR A 125 -0.30 11.10 15.73
C TYR A 125 -1.63 11.76 15.35
N GLY A 126 -1.61 13.04 15.01
CA GLY A 126 -2.79 13.78 14.54
C GLY A 126 -3.15 13.48 13.09
N GLN A 127 -2.21 13.63 12.18
CA GLN A 127 -2.39 13.45 10.75
C GLN A 127 -1.24 12.66 10.13
N VAL A 128 -1.54 11.80 9.15
CA VAL A 128 -0.56 10.96 8.43
C VAL A 128 -0.76 11.04 6.93
N ASN A 129 0.27 10.73 6.15
CA ASN A 129 0.14 10.25 4.79
C ASN A 129 -0.11 8.74 4.84
N ALA A 130 -1.02 8.23 4.02
CA ALA A 130 -1.37 6.81 4.03
C ALA A 130 -0.89 6.12 2.76
N VAL A 131 -0.19 4.99 2.88
CA VAL A 131 0.10 4.10 1.75
C VAL A 131 -0.54 2.74 2.00
N GLY A 132 -1.31 2.25 1.04
CA GLY A 132 -1.95 0.95 1.11
C GLY A 132 -1.59 0.06 -0.08
N VAL A 133 -1.19 -1.18 0.22
CA VAL A 133 -0.78 -2.17 -0.77
C VAL A 133 -1.83 -3.27 -0.87
N SER A 134 -2.34 -3.54 -2.08
CA SER A 134 -3.26 -4.65 -2.33
C SER A 134 -4.49 -4.58 -1.40
N TRP A 135 -4.74 -5.57 -0.56
CA TRP A 135 -5.77 -5.57 0.48
C TRP A 135 -5.65 -4.36 1.43
N GLY A 136 -4.42 -3.97 1.78
CA GLY A 136 -4.16 -2.77 2.58
C GLY A 136 -4.55 -1.49 1.84
N GLY A 137 -4.56 -1.50 0.50
CA GLY A 137 -5.07 -0.38 -0.29
C GLY A 137 -6.59 -0.20 -0.15
N ALA A 138 -7.36 -1.28 0.06
CA ALA A 138 -8.78 -1.19 0.40
C ALA A 138 -8.97 -0.58 1.79
N LEU A 139 -8.14 -0.98 2.77
CA LEU A 139 -8.17 -0.38 4.12
C LEU A 139 -7.75 1.09 4.10
N ALA A 140 -6.73 1.46 3.31
CA ALA A 140 -6.30 2.86 3.16
C ALA A 140 -7.39 3.73 2.52
N GLN A 141 -8.11 3.21 1.51
CA GLN A 141 -9.28 3.89 0.94
C GLN A 141 -10.37 4.11 1.99
N GLN A 142 -10.70 3.08 2.78
CA GLN A 142 -11.70 3.18 3.85
C GLN A 142 -11.25 4.19 4.92
N PHE A 143 -9.98 4.16 5.33
CA PHE A 143 -9.44 5.10 6.31
C PHE A 143 -9.50 6.54 5.81
N ALA A 144 -9.08 6.80 4.57
CA ALA A 144 -9.13 8.13 3.97
C ALA A 144 -10.56 8.67 3.80
N TYR A 145 -11.55 7.78 3.60
CA TYR A 145 -12.95 8.14 3.48
C TYR A 145 -13.62 8.41 4.84
N ASP A 146 -13.38 7.53 5.85
CA ASP A 146 -14.01 7.63 7.17
C ASP A 146 -13.34 8.71 8.05
N TYR A 147 -12.05 8.97 7.83
CA TYR A 147 -11.23 9.90 8.64
C TYR A 147 -10.45 10.88 7.74
N PRO A 148 -11.16 11.71 6.94
CA PRO A 148 -10.52 12.57 5.95
C PRO A 148 -9.55 13.59 6.55
N GLU A 149 -9.79 14.05 7.77
CA GLU A 149 -8.93 14.98 8.52
C GLU A 149 -7.63 14.33 9.02
N ARG A 150 -7.62 12.99 9.14
CA ARG A 150 -6.48 12.21 9.62
C ARG A 150 -5.56 11.77 8.46
N CYS A 151 -6.05 11.80 7.23
CA CYS A 151 -5.32 11.37 6.03
C CYS A 151 -4.98 12.59 5.15
N LYS A 152 -3.72 13.01 5.13
CA LYS A 152 -3.25 14.17 4.36
C LYS A 152 -3.11 13.86 2.88
N LYS A 153 -2.41 12.76 2.54
CA LYS A 153 -2.22 12.24 1.18
C LYS A 153 -2.44 10.74 1.17
N LEU A 154 -2.92 10.22 0.05
CA LEU A 154 -3.23 8.79 -0.12
C LEU A 154 -2.38 8.19 -1.24
N ILE A 155 -1.75 7.04 -0.98
CA ILE A 155 -0.98 6.28 -1.97
C ILE A 155 -1.61 4.89 -2.06
N LEU A 156 -2.04 4.51 -3.25
CA LEU A 156 -2.71 3.24 -3.53
C LEU A 156 -1.84 2.41 -4.47
N ALA A 157 -1.27 1.32 -3.98
CA ALA A 157 -0.38 0.45 -4.73
C ALA A 157 -0.99 -0.93 -4.97
N ALA A 158 -1.04 -1.38 -6.23
CA ALA A 158 -1.51 -2.72 -6.62
C ALA A 158 -2.84 -3.12 -5.96
N THR A 159 -3.86 -2.24 -5.97
CA THR A 159 -5.14 -2.42 -5.27
C THR A 159 -6.34 -2.20 -6.20
N ALA A 160 -7.55 -2.31 -5.66
CA ALA A 160 -8.79 -2.14 -6.42
C ALA A 160 -9.92 -1.56 -5.56
N ALA A 161 -11.06 -1.28 -6.18
CA ALA A 161 -12.27 -0.79 -5.50
C ALA A 161 -13.11 -1.89 -4.84
N GLY A 162 -12.58 -3.08 -4.66
CA GLY A 162 -13.28 -4.19 -3.99
C GLY A 162 -14.18 -5.02 -4.91
N ALA A 163 -15.39 -5.37 -4.46
CA ALA A 163 -16.24 -6.38 -5.10
C ALA A 163 -16.59 -6.12 -6.59
N PHE A 164 -16.56 -4.88 -7.04
CA PHE A 164 -16.80 -4.50 -8.44
C PHE A 164 -15.51 -4.32 -9.26
N MET A 165 -14.41 -4.88 -8.80
CA MET A 165 -13.17 -4.89 -9.57
C MET A 165 -13.25 -5.87 -10.75
N VAL A 166 -12.48 -5.58 -11.80
CA VAL A 166 -12.18 -6.60 -12.81
C VAL A 166 -11.29 -7.66 -12.13
N PRO A 167 -11.73 -8.91 -12.05
CA PRO A 167 -11.00 -9.93 -11.30
C PRO A 167 -9.67 -10.29 -11.97
N GLY A 168 -8.69 -10.66 -11.18
CA GLY A 168 -7.48 -11.31 -11.67
C GLY A 168 -7.76 -12.70 -12.25
N LYS A 169 -6.70 -13.35 -12.75
CA LYS A 169 -6.84 -14.70 -13.36
C LYS A 169 -7.45 -15.68 -12.34
N PRO A 170 -8.47 -16.50 -12.70
CA PRO A 170 -9.15 -17.40 -11.76
C PRO A 170 -8.22 -18.31 -10.96
N LYS A 171 -7.19 -18.87 -11.62
CA LYS A 171 -6.16 -19.70 -10.98
C LYS A 171 -5.38 -18.93 -9.92
N VAL A 172 -5.08 -17.65 -10.16
CA VAL A 172 -4.39 -16.77 -9.20
C VAL A 172 -5.28 -16.51 -7.99
N LEU A 173 -6.55 -16.17 -8.20
CA LEU A 173 -7.52 -15.93 -7.14
C LEU A 173 -7.73 -17.19 -6.27
N TRP A 174 -7.80 -18.37 -6.88
CA TRP A 174 -7.90 -19.64 -6.15
C TRP A 174 -6.67 -19.90 -5.28
N LEU A 175 -5.46 -19.66 -5.79
CA LEU A 175 -4.23 -19.76 -4.99
C LEU A 175 -4.19 -18.75 -3.85
N MET A 176 -4.77 -17.56 -4.04
CA MET A 176 -4.87 -16.52 -3.02
C MET A 176 -5.93 -16.81 -1.95
N ALA A 177 -6.93 -17.62 -2.23
CA ALA A 177 -7.96 -18.00 -1.24
C ALA A 177 -7.39 -18.88 -0.10
N SER A 178 -6.23 -19.54 -0.31
CA SER A 178 -5.60 -20.40 0.69
C SER A 178 -4.48 -19.67 1.45
N PRO A 179 -4.40 -19.80 2.81
CA PRO A 179 -3.30 -19.24 3.60
C PRO A 179 -1.98 -20.02 3.44
N ARG A 180 -1.93 -21.09 2.62
CA ARG A 180 -0.75 -21.96 2.46
C ARG A 180 0.53 -21.18 2.16
N ARG A 181 0.43 -20.08 1.41
CA ARG A 181 1.58 -19.22 1.08
C ARG A 181 2.22 -18.53 2.30
N TYR A 182 1.51 -18.42 3.42
CA TYR A 182 2.03 -17.85 4.68
C TYR A 182 2.39 -18.94 5.71
N ILE A 183 2.12 -20.21 5.40
CA ILE A 183 2.36 -21.33 6.29
C ILE A 183 3.48 -22.23 5.76
N GLN A 184 3.63 -22.32 4.42
CA GLN A 184 4.56 -23.24 3.76
C GLN A 184 5.49 -22.44 2.81
N PRO A 185 6.72 -22.08 3.23
CA PRO A 185 7.65 -21.32 2.39
C PRO A 185 7.95 -21.95 1.03
N SER A 186 8.09 -23.29 0.95
CA SER A 186 8.29 -24.01 -0.32
C SER A 186 7.12 -23.86 -1.28
N HIS A 187 5.89 -23.71 -0.77
CA HIS A 187 4.71 -23.44 -1.60
C HIS A 187 4.79 -22.03 -2.20
N VAL A 188 5.20 -21.03 -1.41
CA VAL A 188 5.39 -19.64 -1.90
C VAL A 188 6.37 -19.60 -3.06
N VAL A 189 7.55 -20.19 -2.89
CA VAL A 189 8.60 -20.21 -3.94
C VAL A 189 8.04 -20.71 -5.27
N ARG A 190 7.24 -21.78 -5.22
CA ARG A 190 6.66 -22.41 -6.41
C ARG A 190 5.58 -21.56 -7.10
N ILE A 191 4.74 -20.84 -6.32
CA ILE A 191 3.59 -20.11 -6.87
C ILE A 191 3.84 -18.62 -7.09
N ALA A 192 4.87 -18.03 -6.47
CA ALA A 192 5.17 -16.60 -6.53
C ALA A 192 5.24 -16.04 -7.97
N PRO A 193 5.91 -16.69 -8.93
CA PRO A 193 5.93 -16.21 -10.33
C PRO A 193 4.53 -16.10 -10.94
N MET A 194 3.62 -16.97 -10.56
CA MET A 194 2.25 -17.00 -11.08
C MET A 194 1.36 -15.94 -10.41
N ILE A 195 1.48 -15.78 -9.07
CA ILE A 195 0.59 -14.90 -8.31
C ILE A 195 1.07 -13.45 -8.25
N TYR A 196 2.39 -13.21 -8.37
CA TYR A 196 2.94 -11.86 -8.26
C TYR A 196 3.40 -11.27 -9.61
N GLY A 197 3.72 -12.10 -10.61
CA GLY A 197 4.16 -11.61 -11.92
C GLY A 197 5.51 -10.90 -11.91
N GLY A 198 5.77 -10.07 -12.90
CA GLY A 198 6.90 -9.16 -12.98
C GLY A 198 8.26 -9.77 -12.64
N SER A 199 8.99 -9.13 -11.73
CA SER A 199 10.31 -9.57 -11.27
C SER A 199 10.31 -10.98 -10.69
N PHE A 200 9.23 -11.46 -10.09
CA PHE A 200 9.13 -12.85 -9.59
C PHE A 200 9.12 -13.90 -10.70
N ARG A 201 8.76 -13.53 -11.94
CA ARG A 201 8.92 -14.42 -13.10
C ARG A 201 10.34 -14.38 -13.66
N ARG A 202 11.00 -13.24 -13.55
CA ARG A 202 12.34 -13.00 -14.12
C ARG A 202 13.46 -13.51 -13.21
N ASP A 203 13.25 -13.53 -11.89
CA ASP A 203 14.26 -13.94 -10.92
C ASP A 203 13.67 -14.88 -9.84
N SER A 204 14.09 -16.15 -9.91
CA SER A 204 13.64 -17.18 -8.95
C SER A 204 14.17 -16.98 -7.52
N LYS A 205 15.27 -16.23 -7.34
CA LYS A 205 15.83 -15.97 -6.00
C LYS A 205 14.92 -15.07 -5.17
N LEU A 206 14.23 -14.11 -5.82
CA LEU A 206 13.29 -13.22 -5.14
C LEU A 206 12.17 -13.98 -4.42
N ALA A 207 11.69 -15.08 -5.00
CA ALA A 207 10.66 -15.91 -4.38
C ALA A 207 11.16 -16.57 -3.07
N ALA A 208 12.40 -17.04 -3.05
CA ALA A 208 13.02 -17.63 -1.85
C ALA A 208 13.28 -16.56 -0.77
N GLU A 209 13.80 -15.39 -1.16
CA GLU A 209 14.01 -14.27 -0.25
C GLU A 209 12.70 -13.77 0.35
N HIS A 210 11.66 -13.62 -0.45
CA HIS A 210 10.34 -13.25 0.03
C HIS A 210 9.80 -14.28 1.02
N ALA A 211 9.87 -15.57 0.66
CA ALA A 211 9.41 -16.68 1.49
C ALA A 211 10.13 -16.74 2.86
N SER A 212 11.42 -16.39 2.93
CA SER A 212 12.19 -16.37 4.18
C SER A 212 11.75 -15.28 5.16
N LYS A 213 11.17 -14.19 4.67
CA LYS A 213 10.70 -13.03 5.46
C LYS A 213 9.24 -13.17 5.89
N VAL A 214 8.48 -14.10 5.29
CA VAL A 214 7.08 -14.33 5.64
C VAL A 214 7.02 -14.99 7.02
N ARG A 215 6.38 -14.32 7.96
CA ARG A 215 6.02 -14.88 9.27
C ARG A 215 4.57 -15.33 9.23
N SER A 216 4.30 -16.53 9.72
CA SER A 216 2.95 -17.13 9.69
C SER A 216 1.92 -16.21 10.33
N ALA A 217 0.99 -15.70 9.53
CA ALA A 217 -0.28 -15.26 10.05
C ALA A 217 -1.05 -16.51 10.54
N GLY A 218 -1.69 -16.44 11.68
CA GLY A 218 -2.62 -17.52 12.11
C GLY A 218 -3.66 -17.75 11.01
N LYS A 219 -4.02 -19.02 10.73
CA LYS A 219 -5.02 -19.35 9.70
C LYS A 219 -6.29 -18.52 9.84
N LEU A 220 -6.77 -18.32 11.07
CA LEU A 220 -7.98 -17.57 11.38
C LEU A 220 -7.85 -16.10 11.03
N GLY A 221 -6.72 -15.45 11.35
CA GLY A 221 -6.47 -14.04 10.99
C GLY A 221 -6.49 -13.82 9.48
N TYR A 222 -5.95 -14.77 8.70
CA TYR A 222 -6.02 -14.70 7.24
C TYR A 222 -7.47 -14.76 6.73
N TYR A 223 -8.29 -15.67 7.26
CA TYR A 223 -9.71 -15.76 6.88
C TYR A 223 -10.52 -14.55 7.31
N TRP A 224 -10.19 -13.92 8.45
CA TRP A 224 -10.83 -12.65 8.83
C TRP A 224 -10.50 -11.52 7.85
N GLN A 225 -9.27 -11.49 7.31
CA GLN A 225 -8.92 -10.53 6.26
C GLN A 225 -9.68 -10.79 4.95
N LEU A 226 -9.85 -12.05 4.53
CA LEU A 226 -10.70 -12.40 3.38
C LEU A 226 -12.14 -11.97 3.62
N PHE A 227 -12.66 -12.24 4.81
CA PHE A 227 -14.02 -11.85 5.20
C PHE A 227 -14.20 -10.33 5.20
N ALA A 228 -13.21 -9.55 5.62
CA ALA A 228 -13.26 -8.09 5.58
C ALA A 228 -13.48 -7.56 4.16
N GLY A 229 -12.87 -8.22 3.16
CA GLY A 229 -13.01 -7.87 1.75
C GLY A 229 -14.32 -8.36 1.09
N LEU A 230 -15.00 -9.35 1.70
CA LEU A 230 -16.19 -9.96 1.11
C LEU A 230 -17.34 -8.94 0.99
N GLY A 231 -17.74 -8.64 -0.24
CA GLY A 231 -18.80 -7.66 -0.55
C GLY A 231 -18.42 -6.19 -0.31
N TRP A 232 -17.21 -5.90 0.19
CA TRP A 232 -16.77 -4.52 0.34
C TRP A 232 -16.46 -3.88 -1.01
N THR A 233 -16.83 -2.62 -1.15
CA THR A 233 -16.47 -1.82 -2.32
C THR A 233 -16.42 -0.34 -1.99
N SER A 234 -15.46 0.36 -2.58
CA SER A 234 -15.32 1.81 -2.52
C SER A 234 -15.95 2.54 -3.71
N ILE A 235 -16.39 1.82 -4.74
CA ILE A 235 -16.78 2.39 -6.04
C ILE A 235 -17.82 3.51 -5.94
N HIS A 236 -18.72 3.42 -4.96
CA HIS A 236 -19.81 4.38 -4.77
C HIS A 236 -19.36 5.71 -4.15
N TRP A 237 -18.19 5.74 -3.49
CA TRP A 237 -17.69 6.90 -2.76
C TRP A 237 -16.26 7.31 -3.10
N LEU A 238 -15.59 6.67 -4.07
CA LEU A 238 -14.25 7.06 -4.54
C LEU A 238 -14.19 8.55 -4.92
N HIS A 239 -15.24 9.09 -5.52
CA HIS A 239 -15.37 10.51 -5.88
C HIS A 239 -15.41 11.46 -4.68
N LYS A 240 -15.59 10.93 -3.46
CA LYS A 240 -15.58 11.70 -2.21
C LYS A 240 -14.20 11.76 -1.56
N ILE A 241 -13.24 10.94 -2.00
CA ILE A 241 -11.85 11.02 -1.57
C ILE A 241 -11.25 12.30 -2.15
N ARG A 242 -11.00 13.30 -1.30
CA ARG A 242 -10.50 14.62 -1.69
C ARG A 242 -8.99 14.77 -1.51
N GLN A 243 -8.36 13.87 -0.79
CA GLN A 243 -6.93 13.84 -0.57
C GLN A 243 -6.20 13.74 -1.92
N PRO A 244 -5.08 14.48 -2.10
CA PRO A 244 -4.16 14.19 -3.20
C PRO A 244 -3.83 12.70 -3.17
N THR A 245 -3.99 12.02 -4.31
CA THR A 245 -3.88 10.55 -4.38
C THR A 245 -2.89 10.15 -5.46
N LEU A 246 -1.91 9.31 -5.08
CA LEU A 246 -1.00 8.64 -6.00
C LEU A 246 -1.44 7.19 -6.18
N VAL A 247 -1.73 6.79 -7.42
CA VAL A 247 -2.10 5.42 -7.79
C VAL A 247 -0.90 4.78 -8.48
N LEU A 248 -0.37 3.70 -7.92
CA LEU A 248 0.79 2.96 -8.43
C LEU A 248 0.36 1.58 -8.90
N ALA A 249 0.62 1.26 -10.16
CA ALA A 249 0.20 0.02 -10.80
C ALA A 249 1.38 -0.74 -11.38
N GLY A 250 1.45 -2.05 -11.17
CA GLY A 250 2.31 -2.93 -11.96
C GLY A 250 1.63 -3.27 -13.30
N ASP A 251 2.35 -3.23 -14.41
CA ASP A 251 1.79 -3.57 -15.73
C ASP A 251 1.66 -5.07 -15.98
N ASP A 252 2.47 -5.88 -15.26
CA ASP A 252 2.41 -7.35 -15.28
C ASP A 252 1.83 -7.91 -13.95
N ASP A 253 0.84 -7.24 -13.37
CA ASP A 253 0.14 -7.71 -12.16
C ASP A 253 -0.97 -8.72 -12.52
N PRO A 254 -0.80 -10.03 -12.21
CA PRO A 254 -1.80 -11.04 -12.53
C PRO A 254 -2.96 -11.10 -11.53
N LEU A 255 -2.81 -10.47 -10.36
CA LEU A 255 -3.77 -10.47 -9.27
C LEU A 255 -4.72 -9.26 -9.37
N ILE A 256 -4.16 -8.08 -9.61
CA ILE A 256 -4.91 -6.84 -9.78
C ILE A 256 -4.63 -6.28 -11.18
N PRO A 257 -5.44 -6.62 -12.18
CA PRO A 257 -5.29 -6.08 -13.54
C PRO A 257 -5.22 -4.56 -13.57
N LEU A 258 -4.34 -4.02 -14.42
CA LEU A 258 -4.08 -2.57 -14.56
C LEU A 258 -5.34 -1.72 -14.73
N ILE A 259 -6.39 -2.28 -15.33
CA ILE A 259 -7.67 -1.58 -15.52
C ILE A 259 -8.30 -1.12 -14.20
N ASN A 260 -8.10 -1.87 -13.11
CA ASN A 260 -8.60 -1.49 -11.79
C ASN A 260 -7.90 -0.23 -11.27
N MET A 261 -6.59 -0.13 -11.48
CA MET A 261 -5.82 1.03 -11.07
C MET A 261 -6.17 2.27 -11.91
N ARG A 262 -6.41 2.09 -13.21
CA ARG A 262 -6.93 3.14 -14.10
C ARG A 262 -8.30 3.63 -13.65
N MET A 263 -9.17 2.72 -13.21
CA MET A 263 -10.50 3.04 -12.69
C MET A 263 -10.41 3.84 -11.38
N LEU A 264 -9.51 3.47 -10.44
CA LEU A 264 -9.26 4.25 -9.23
C LEU A 264 -8.79 5.66 -9.57
N ALA A 265 -7.80 5.79 -10.45
CA ALA A 265 -7.25 7.07 -10.88
C ALA A 265 -8.28 7.96 -11.60
N TRP A 266 -9.21 7.36 -12.33
CA TRP A 266 -10.30 8.07 -12.98
C TRP A 266 -11.39 8.53 -12.01
N ARG A 267 -11.71 7.70 -10.99
CA ARG A 267 -12.83 7.97 -10.05
C ARG A 267 -12.44 8.91 -8.90
N ILE A 268 -11.19 8.93 -8.50
CA ILE A 268 -10.70 9.80 -7.42
C ILE A 268 -10.30 11.16 -8.03
N PRO A 269 -10.91 12.29 -7.61
CA PRO A 269 -10.77 13.59 -8.28
C PRO A 269 -9.32 14.11 -8.37
N ASN A 270 -8.52 13.90 -7.33
CA ASN A 270 -7.14 14.41 -7.24
C ASN A 270 -6.11 13.29 -7.37
N ALA A 271 -6.34 12.33 -8.28
CA ALA A 271 -5.48 11.18 -8.46
C ALA A 271 -4.52 11.34 -9.64
N GLN A 272 -3.28 10.87 -9.43
CA GLN A 272 -2.24 10.69 -10.45
C GLN A 272 -1.96 9.19 -10.58
N LEU A 273 -1.76 8.68 -11.81
CA LEU A 273 -1.44 7.28 -12.08
C LEU A 273 -0.01 7.15 -12.57
N HIS A 274 0.79 6.31 -11.90
CA HIS A 274 2.08 5.85 -12.38
C HIS A 274 2.06 4.34 -12.62
N ILE A 275 2.59 3.90 -13.76
CA ILE A 275 2.68 2.50 -14.16
C ILE A 275 4.15 2.06 -14.03
N ILE A 276 4.37 0.99 -13.29
CA ILE A 276 5.68 0.40 -13.01
C ILE A 276 5.84 -0.87 -13.86
N ASP A 277 6.96 -1.01 -14.57
CA ASP A 277 7.32 -2.24 -15.31
C ASP A 277 7.67 -3.35 -14.31
N ASP A 278 6.64 -3.89 -13.66
CA ASP A 278 6.75 -5.02 -12.73
C ASP A 278 5.37 -5.61 -12.38
N GLY A 279 5.37 -6.64 -11.50
CA GLY A 279 4.17 -7.33 -11.03
C GLY A 279 3.56 -6.73 -9.75
N HIS A 280 2.81 -7.56 -9.02
CA HIS A 280 2.02 -7.16 -7.85
C HIS A 280 2.85 -6.59 -6.68
N LEU A 281 4.08 -7.04 -6.48
CA LEU A 281 4.91 -6.67 -5.34
C LEU A 281 6.01 -5.65 -5.70
N PHE A 282 5.78 -4.79 -6.69
CA PHE A 282 6.75 -3.79 -7.15
C PHE A 282 7.26 -2.86 -6.04
N LEU A 283 6.49 -2.59 -4.99
CA LEU A 283 6.98 -1.83 -3.83
C LEU A 283 8.18 -2.49 -3.13
N ILE A 284 8.30 -3.81 -3.25
CA ILE A 284 9.41 -4.57 -2.66
C ILE A 284 10.50 -4.81 -3.71
N THR A 285 10.10 -5.28 -4.91
CA THR A 285 11.03 -5.69 -5.95
C THR A 285 11.66 -4.54 -6.72
N ARG A 286 11.01 -3.36 -6.69
CA ARG A 286 11.45 -2.12 -7.35
C ARG A 286 11.49 -0.94 -6.35
N ALA A 287 11.77 -1.21 -5.08
CA ALA A 287 11.74 -0.22 -4.01
C ALA A 287 12.54 1.04 -4.36
N GLU A 288 13.77 0.89 -4.87
CA GLU A 288 14.66 1.99 -5.27
C GLU A 288 14.10 2.86 -6.42
N ALA A 289 13.30 2.28 -7.31
CA ALA A 289 12.67 3.00 -8.41
C ALA A 289 11.36 3.68 -8.00
N VAL A 290 10.64 3.10 -7.03
CA VAL A 290 9.33 3.58 -6.59
C VAL A 290 9.44 4.62 -5.48
N ALA A 291 10.42 4.50 -4.58
CA ALA A 291 10.61 5.42 -3.48
C ALA A 291 10.75 6.89 -3.93
N PRO A 292 11.56 7.25 -4.96
CA PRO A 292 11.64 8.62 -5.45
C PRO A 292 10.31 9.18 -5.98
N ILE A 293 9.46 8.34 -6.61
CA ILE A 293 8.13 8.74 -7.10
C ILE A 293 7.24 9.10 -5.91
N ILE A 294 7.25 8.28 -4.86
CA ILE A 294 6.49 8.52 -3.64
C ILE A 294 7.02 9.78 -2.93
N MET A 295 8.34 9.91 -2.76
CA MET A 295 8.93 11.08 -2.11
C MET A 295 8.58 12.38 -2.83
N LYS A 296 8.72 12.42 -4.15
CA LYS A 296 8.31 13.57 -4.97
C LYS A 296 6.83 13.93 -4.72
N PHE A 297 5.94 12.93 -4.75
CA PHE A 297 4.52 13.15 -4.50
C PHE A 297 4.26 13.70 -3.08
N LEU A 298 4.95 13.20 -2.06
CA LEU A 298 4.80 13.68 -0.69
C LEU A 298 5.30 15.12 -0.52
N GLU A 299 6.27 15.57 -1.30
CA GLU A 299 6.87 16.91 -1.26
C GLU A 299 6.12 17.97 -2.08
N GLU A 300 5.38 17.61 -3.13
CA GLU A 300 4.77 18.54 -4.10
C GLU A 300 3.97 19.69 -3.49
N GLU A 301 3.31 19.49 -2.37
CA GLU A 301 2.55 20.55 -1.67
C GLU A 301 3.46 21.56 -0.97
N ARG A 302 4.63 21.11 -0.51
CA ARG A 302 5.65 21.94 0.13
C ARG A 302 6.25 22.92 -0.85
N LEU A 303 6.54 22.47 -2.08
CA LEU A 303 7.05 23.30 -3.15
C LEU A 303 6.01 24.36 -3.59
N ARG A 304 4.73 24.02 -3.66
CA ARG A 304 3.65 24.96 -3.97
C ARG A 304 3.46 26.02 -2.89
N ALA A 305 3.57 25.66 -1.61
CA ALA A 305 3.45 26.60 -0.49
C ALA A 305 4.65 27.55 -0.39
N VAL A 306 5.84 27.11 -0.83
CA VAL A 306 7.05 27.97 -0.88
C VAL A 306 7.01 28.92 -2.09
N ILE A 307 6.51 28.45 -3.23
CA ILE A 307 6.45 29.23 -4.48
C ILE A 307 5.26 30.22 -4.47
N HIS A 308 4.16 29.88 -3.80
CA HIS A 308 2.97 30.71 -3.66
C HIS A 308 2.53 30.75 -2.18
N PRO A 309 3.21 31.54 -1.32
CA PRO A 309 2.78 31.72 0.06
C PRO A 309 1.37 32.30 0.06
N ARG A 310 0.42 31.67 0.80
CA ARG A 310 -0.90 32.24 1.00
C ARG A 310 -0.70 33.62 1.67
N PRO A 311 -1.37 34.69 1.19
CA PRO A 311 -1.34 35.94 1.91
C PRO A 311 -1.84 35.73 3.33
N ALA A 312 -1.12 36.30 4.29
CA ALA A 312 -1.56 36.31 5.69
C ALA A 312 -2.92 37.02 5.76
N VAL A 313 -3.95 36.37 6.30
CA VAL A 313 -5.28 36.93 6.56
C VAL A 313 -5.25 37.70 7.86
#